data_22c53cbbda5e43de9e018e9ddc3ba77e
#
_entry.id   22c53cbbda5e43de9e018e9ddc3ba77e
#
_cell.length_a   1.000
_cell.length_b   1.000
_cell.length_c   1.000
_cell.angle_alpha   90.00
_cell.angle_beta   90.00
_cell.angle_gamma   90.00
#
_symmetry.space_group_name_H-M   'P 1'
#
loop_
_entity.id
_entity.type
_entity.pdbx_description
1 polymer ?
#
loop_
_entity_poly.entity_id
_entity_poly.type
_entity_poly.pdbx_seq_one_letter_code
_entity_poly.pdbx_strand_id
1 'polypeptide(L)'
;HKLPITVVHADEVVEMHDVPGKVLRSKRKSSMKIGLDLLKEGTASAFVSAGNTGAVLAYSTVILRPLKGVDRPAITIQLPTLKGNAILLDAGANVDCKSNQLFQFGIMGHVFAEYILEKENPRVGLLSIGEEDGKGNEIVKEAFQMLKSSHINFIGNIEGKEVYRGNADVIVCDGFTGNVALKISESLAEMIGANLKRMFQSNWASKLGYLLLKPQLDQFKKKVDYSETGGAPLLGVNGVVIIAHGSSSPKAIKNAINRASELSEKKITEHIREDIESNLMDVEAAKGTIWNQIKSIAFGDEPTQNPEKEKPLPPEKSPDES
;
A
#
# COMPACT_ATOMS: atom_id res chain seq x y z
N HIS A 1 -34.34 -16.68 10.88
CA HIS A 1 -33.68 -16.48 9.58
C HIS A 1 -32.45 -17.37 9.51
N LYS A 2 -32.43 -18.32 8.56
CA LYS A 2 -31.18 -19.05 8.25
C LYS A 2 -30.24 -18.07 7.54
N LEU A 3 -29.08 -17.84 8.14
CA LEU A 3 -28.02 -17.08 7.47
C LEU A 3 -27.54 -17.87 6.24
N PRO A 4 -27.22 -17.21 5.12
CA PRO A 4 -26.69 -17.86 3.93
C PRO A 4 -25.21 -18.23 4.16
N ILE A 5 -24.97 -19.24 5.00
CA ILE A 5 -23.63 -19.71 5.37
C ILE A 5 -23.42 -21.10 4.79
N THR A 6 -22.35 -21.26 4.04
CA THR A 6 -21.86 -22.56 3.57
C THR A 6 -20.58 -22.91 4.32
N VAL A 7 -20.53 -24.10 4.93
CA VAL A 7 -19.35 -24.60 5.63
C VAL A 7 -18.51 -25.44 4.65
N VAL A 8 -17.25 -25.07 4.46
CA VAL A 8 -16.28 -25.85 3.69
C VAL A 8 -15.28 -26.48 4.67
N HIS A 9 -15.19 -27.80 4.66
CA HIS A 9 -14.30 -28.52 5.55
C HIS A 9 -12.82 -28.34 5.18
N ALA A 10 -11.96 -28.28 6.20
CA ALA A 10 -10.50 -28.26 6.06
C ALA A 10 -9.88 -29.24 7.05
N ASP A 11 -9.00 -30.13 6.58
CA ASP A 11 -8.36 -31.17 7.40
C ASP A 11 -7.25 -30.63 8.32
N GLU A 12 -6.71 -29.45 7.98
CA GLU A 12 -5.52 -28.89 8.63
C GLU A 12 -5.74 -27.43 9.06
N VAL A 13 -5.06 -27.04 10.15
CA VAL A 13 -5.06 -25.67 10.68
C VAL A 13 -3.63 -25.13 10.67
N VAL A 14 -3.46 -23.87 10.23
CA VAL A 14 -2.23 -23.11 10.38
C VAL A 14 -2.25 -22.44 11.75
N GLU A 15 -1.29 -22.79 12.59
CA GLU A 15 -1.14 -22.24 13.94
C GLU A 15 -0.39 -20.90 13.93
N MET A 16 -0.57 -20.08 14.98
CA MET A 16 0.07 -18.76 15.07
C MET A 16 1.61 -18.81 15.11
N HIS A 17 2.18 -19.91 15.58
CA HIS A 17 3.64 -20.13 15.68
C HIS A 17 4.23 -20.86 14.48
N ASP A 18 3.42 -21.26 13.52
CA ASP A 18 3.92 -21.93 12.31
C ASP A 18 4.80 -20.99 11.47
N VAL A 19 5.88 -21.53 10.92
CA VAL A 19 6.79 -20.78 10.04
C VAL A 19 6.14 -20.60 8.66
N PRO A 20 5.89 -19.36 8.21
CA PRO A 20 5.13 -19.08 6.98
C PRO A 20 5.62 -19.81 5.73
N GLY A 21 6.94 -19.87 5.51
CA GLY A 21 7.50 -20.55 4.34
C GLY A 21 7.37 -22.09 4.37
N LYS A 22 7.23 -22.68 5.57
CA LYS A 22 7.06 -24.15 5.71
C LYS A 22 5.61 -24.58 5.49
N VAL A 23 4.62 -23.78 5.92
CA VAL A 23 3.19 -24.16 5.82
C VAL A 23 2.73 -24.35 4.38
N LEU A 24 3.31 -23.63 3.42
CA LEU A 24 3.01 -23.78 1.99
C LEU A 24 3.20 -25.23 1.50
N ARG A 25 4.14 -25.95 2.07
CA ARG A 25 4.46 -27.34 1.70
C ARG A 25 3.81 -28.35 2.62
N SER A 26 3.75 -28.08 3.92
CA SER A 26 3.32 -29.02 4.95
C SER A 26 1.81 -29.02 5.20
N LYS A 27 1.11 -27.88 5.00
CA LYS A 27 -0.34 -27.73 5.33
C LYS A 27 -1.16 -27.41 4.07
N ARG A 28 -1.16 -28.36 3.12
CA ARG A 28 -1.83 -28.17 1.83
C ARG A 28 -3.35 -28.24 1.86
N LYS A 29 -3.93 -28.76 2.96
CA LYS A 29 -5.37 -28.86 3.18
C LYS A 29 -5.85 -27.93 4.31
N SER A 30 -5.08 -26.87 4.57
CA SER A 30 -5.44 -25.88 5.60
C SER A 30 -6.61 -25.01 5.17
N SER A 31 -7.37 -24.52 6.16
CA SER A 31 -8.49 -23.59 5.92
C SER A 31 -8.05 -22.31 5.19
N MET A 32 -6.83 -21.80 5.47
CA MET A 32 -6.27 -20.66 4.74
C MET A 32 -6.08 -20.95 3.25
N LYS A 33 -5.48 -22.11 2.93
CA LYS A 33 -5.27 -22.49 1.54
C LYS A 33 -6.59 -22.69 0.81
N ILE A 34 -7.52 -23.45 1.41
CA ILE A 34 -8.83 -23.72 0.80
C ILE A 34 -9.59 -22.41 0.55
N GLY A 35 -9.61 -21.49 1.54
CA GLY A 35 -10.27 -20.19 1.38
C GLY A 35 -9.67 -19.33 0.26
N LEU A 36 -8.35 -19.33 0.10
CA LEU A 36 -7.67 -18.60 -0.98
C LEU A 36 -7.83 -19.29 -2.35
N ASP A 37 -7.95 -20.63 -2.39
CA ASP A 37 -8.29 -21.35 -3.62
C ASP A 37 -9.71 -20.98 -4.10
N LEU A 38 -10.70 -20.92 -3.19
CA LEU A 38 -12.07 -20.47 -3.51
C LEU A 38 -12.09 -19.03 -4.04
N LEU A 39 -11.26 -18.13 -3.49
CA LEU A 39 -11.11 -16.77 -4.00
C LEU A 39 -10.51 -16.78 -5.41
N LYS A 40 -9.45 -17.56 -5.64
CA LYS A 40 -8.81 -17.69 -6.95
C LYS A 40 -9.73 -18.24 -8.03
N GLU A 41 -10.58 -19.19 -7.66
CA GLU A 41 -11.56 -19.83 -8.55
C GLU A 41 -12.78 -18.93 -8.82
N GLY A 42 -12.89 -17.78 -8.15
CA GLY A 42 -14.02 -16.85 -8.28
C GLY A 42 -15.30 -17.32 -7.55
N THR A 43 -15.21 -18.40 -6.76
CA THR A 43 -16.33 -18.86 -5.90
C THR A 43 -16.57 -17.92 -4.73
N ALA A 44 -15.53 -17.24 -4.25
CA ALA A 44 -15.57 -16.18 -3.26
C ALA A 44 -15.06 -14.86 -3.85
N SER A 45 -15.62 -13.73 -3.40
CA SER A 45 -15.19 -12.38 -3.83
C SER A 45 -14.05 -11.82 -2.99
N ALA A 46 -13.86 -12.33 -1.77
CA ALA A 46 -12.82 -11.88 -0.86
C ALA A 46 -12.45 -12.98 0.15
N PHE A 47 -11.28 -12.84 0.77
CA PHE A 47 -10.79 -13.70 1.83
C PHE A 47 -10.49 -12.87 3.08
N VAL A 48 -11.04 -13.29 4.23
CA VAL A 48 -10.79 -12.66 5.54
C VAL A 48 -10.21 -13.69 6.48
N SER A 49 -9.09 -13.37 7.12
CA SER A 49 -8.42 -14.27 8.05
C SER A 49 -7.93 -13.53 9.30
N ALA A 50 -8.21 -14.09 10.48
CA ALA A 50 -7.64 -13.66 11.77
C ALA A 50 -6.54 -14.62 12.27
N GLY A 51 -5.90 -15.35 11.35
CA GLY A 51 -4.83 -16.28 11.66
C GLY A 51 -3.42 -15.68 11.52
N ASN A 52 -2.43 -16.54 11.32
CA ASN A 52 -1.01 -16.16 11.17
C ASN A 52 -0.82 -15.25 9.95
N THR A 53 -0.47 -13.97 10.17
CA THR A 53 -0.27 -12.95 9.14
C THR A 53 0.74 -13.36 8.09
N GLY A 54 1.88 -13.91 8.51
CA GLY A 54 2.93 -14.36 7.58
C GLY A 54 2.47 -15.53 6.70
N ALA A 55 1.65 -16.43 7.24
CA ALA A 55 1.06 -17.51 6.46
C ALA A 55 0.03 -17.00 5.45
N VAL A 56 -0.84 -16.04 5.84
CA VAL A 56 -1.79 -15.40 4.91
C VAL A 56 -1.02 -14.72 3.77
N LEU A 57 0.03 -13.94 4.09
CA LEU A 57 0.90 -13.31 3.10
C LEU A 57 1.52 -14.34 2.15
N ALA A 58 2.12 -15.40 2.69
CA ALA A 58 2.80 -16.42 1.90
C ALA A 58 1.82 -17.17 0.97
N TYR A 59 0.68 -17.62 1.49
CA TYR A 59 -0.34 -18.29 0.68
C TYR A 59 -0.94 -17.36 -0.37
N SER A 60 -1.27 -16.11 -0.02
CA SER A 60 -1.82 -15.13 -0.96
C SER A 60 -0.86 -14.84 -2.10
N THR A 61 0.44 -14.67 -1.80
CA THR A 61 1.46 -14.43 -2.81
C THR A 61 1.63 -15.61 -3.78
N VAL A 62 1.54 -16.85 -3.28
CA VAL A 62 1.73 -18.06 -4.11
C VAL A 62 0.46 -18.41 -4.88
N ILE A 63 -0.72 -18.33 -4.25
CA ILE A 63 -2.00 -18.79 -4.83
C ILE A 63 -2.58 -17.73 -5.75
N LEU A 64 -2.75 -16.50 -5.26
CA LEU A 64 -3.34 -15.40 -6.02
C LEU A 64 -2.32 -14.74 -6.96
N ARG A 65 -1.05 -14.78 -6.61
CA ARG A 65 0.06 -14.09 -7.26
C ARG A 65 -0.05 -12.55 -7.15
N PRO A 66 1.07 -11.83 -7.22
CA PRO A 66 1.04 -10.38 -7.33
C PRO A 66 0.34 -9.93 -8.62
N LEU A 67 -0.23 -8.75 -8.59
CA LEU A 67 -0.75 -8.06 -9.77
C LEU A 67 0.37 -7.84 -10.79
N LYS A 68 0.02 -7.79 -12.07
CA LYS A 68 0.99 -7.45 -13.11
C LYS A 68 1.60 -6.07 -12.82
N GLY A 69 2.91 -5.98 -12.85
CA GLY A 69 3.64 -4.76 -12.50
C GLY A 69 3.88 -4.55 -11.00
N VAL A 70 3.33 -5.37 -10.12
CA VAL A 70 3.60 -5.34 -8.68
C VAL A 70 4.62 -6.40 -8.30
N ASP A 71 5.74 -5.99 -7.68
CA ASP A 71 6.80 -6.89 -7.24
C ASP A 71 6.42 -7.65 -5.96
N ARG A 72 5.79 -6.95 -5.03
CA ARG A 72 5.43 -7.47 -3.70
C ARG A 72 4.10 -6.88 -3.23
N PRO A 73 3.22 -7.69 -2.63
CA PRO A 73 2.05 -7.18 -1.95
C PRO A 73 2.45 -6.44 -0.67
N ALA A 74 1.61 -5.50 -0.22
CA ALA A 74 1.84 -4.69 0.98
C ALA A 74 0.63 -4.74 1.92
N ILE A 75 0.90 -4.79 3.23
CA ILE A 75 -0.11 -4.68 4.27
C ILE A 75 -0.44 -3.21 4.49
N THR A 76 -1.71 -2.86 4.34
CA THR A 76 -2.21 -1.49 4.48
C THR A 76 -2.95 -1.32 5.79
N ILE A 77 -2.59 -0.30 6.57
CA ILE A 77 -3.32 0.05 7.80
C ILE A 77 -3.86 1.47 7.72
N GLN A 78 -5.02 1.68 8.30
CA GLN A 78 -5.62 3.00 8.45
C GLN A 78 -5.25 3.57 9.81
N LEU A 79 -4.68 4.78 9.83
CA LEU A 79 -4.30 5.51 11.03
C LEU A 79 -5.22 6.70 11.25
N PRO A 80 -5.72 6.95 12.47
CA PRO A 80 -6.41 8.18 12.79
C PRO A 80 -5.42 9.33 12.85
N THR A 81 -5.79 10.48 12.30
CA THR A 81 -5.00 11.70 12.34
C THR A 81 -5.80 12.89 12.89
N LEU A 82 -5.13 14.01 13.12
CA LEU A 82 -5.79 15.24 13.54
C LEU A 82 -6.81 15.77 12.51
N LYS A 83 -6.64 15.44 11.21
CA LYS A 83 -7.48 15.92 10.11
C LYS A 83 -8.34 14.83 9.46
N GLY A 84 -8.52 13.68 10.10
CA GLY A 84 -9.26 12.54 9.57
C GLY A 84 -8.46 11.25 9.63
N ASN A 85 -8.40 10.50 8.52
CA ASN A 85 -7.65 9.25 8.44
C ASN A 85 -6.56 9.35 7.37
N ALA A 86 -5.43 8.71 7.64
CA ALA A 86 -4.37 8.42 6.66
C ALA A 86 -4.17 6.91 6.57
N ILE A 87 -3.53 6.43 5.53
CA ILE A 87 -3.09 5.04 5.42
C ILE A 87 -1.58 4.94 5.47
N LEU A 88 -1.07 3.90 6.11
CA LEU A 88 0.34 3.54 6.14
C LEU A 88 0.54 2.25 5.34
N LEU A 89 1.52 2.26 4.47
CA LEU A 89 1.91 1.19 3.58
C LEU A 89 3.45 1.15 3.48
N ASP A 90 4.13 0.09 3.75
CA ASP A 90 3.79 -1.24 4.19
C ASP A 90 3.85 -1.36 5.73
N ALA A 91 2.89 -2.08 6.32
CA ALA A 91 2.80 -2.26 7.77
C ALA A 91 3.36 -3.62 8.25
N GLY A 92 4.21 -4.30 7.45
CA GLY A 92 4.89 -5.50 7.93
C GLY A 92 4.92 -6.70 6.98
N ALA A 93 4.59 -6.53 5.69
CA ALA A 93 4.72 -7.61 4.71
C ALA A 93 6.17 -7.77 4.19
N ASN A 94 6.90 -6.66 4.02
CA ASN A 94 8.22 -6.63 3.40
C ASN A 94 9.22 -5.88 4.28
N VAL A 95 10.06 -6.62 4.99
CA VAL A 95 11.07 -6.04 5.90
C VAL A 95 12.14 -5.29 5.11
N ASP A 96 12.65 -5.91 4.04
CA ASP A 96 13.64 -5.33 3.15
C ASP A 96 12.95 -4.98 1.83
N CYS A 97 12.86 -3.70 1.53
CA CYS A 97 12.26 -3.18 0.30
C CYS A 97 13.33 -2.67 -0.68
N LYS A 98 13.01 -2.73 -1.97
CA LYS A 98 13.71 -1.99 -3.02
C LYS A 98 12.96 -0.67 -3.30
N SER A 99 13.64 0.28 -3.91
CA SER A 99 13.07 1.57 -4.30
C SER A 99 11.80 1.44 -5.16
N ASN A 100 11.81 0.50 -6.13
CA ASN A 100 10.65 0.21 -6.97
C ASN A 100 9.44 -0.28 -6.16
N GLN A 101 9.66 -1.02 -5.07
CA GLN A 101 8.57 -1.49 -4.21
C GLN A 101 7.95 -0.35 -3.42
N LEU A 102 8.77 0.56 -2.88
CA LEU A 102 8.25 1.77 -2.22
C LEU A 102 7.44 2.65 -3.18
N PHE A 103 7.92 2.79 -4.42
CA PHE A 103 7.19 3.46 -5.48
C PHE A 103 5.82 2.80 -5.75
N GLN A 104 5.78 1.48 -5.91
CA GLN A 104 4.55 0.72 -6.11
C GLN A 104 3.60 0.84 -4.90
N PHE A 105 4.13 0.87 -3.68
CA PHE A 105 3.33 1.12 -2.47
C PHE A 105 2.68 2.50 -2.50
N GLY A 106 3.39 3.52 -2.99
CA GLY A 106 2.84 4.86 -3.18
C GLY A 106 1.62 4.87 -4.10
N ILE A 107 1.71 4.19 -5.24
CA ILE A 107 0.60 4.08 -6.20
C ILE A 107 -0.55 3.27 -5.60
N MET A 108 -0.28 2.09 -5.03
CA MET A 108 -1.32 1.28 -4.38
C MET A 108 -2.04 2.03 -3.26
N GLY A 109 -1.29 2.82 -2.48
CA GLY A 109 -1.82 3.67 -1.43
C GLY A 109 -2.68 4.81 -1.98
N HIS A 110 -2.24 5.46 -3.06
CA HIS A 110 -3.00 6.51 -3.75
C HIS A 110 -4.37 5.98 -4.18
N VAL A 111 -4.40 4.88 -4.94
CA VAL A 111 -5.64 4.24 -5.39
C VAL A 111 -6.53 3.86 -4.21
N PHE A 112 -5.97 3.28 -3.16
CA PHE A 112 -6.76 2.93 -1.98
C PHE A 112 -7.36 4.17 -1.30
N ALA A 113 -6.60 5.25 -1.17
CA ALA A 113 -7.10 6.49 -0.56
C ALA A 113 -8.18 7.16 -1.43
N GLU A 114 -8.03 7.15 -2.73
CA GLU A 114 -9.00 7.70 -3.66
C GLU A 114 -10.33 6.94 -3.63
N TYR A 115 -10.31 5.63 -3.88
CA TYR A 115 -11.52 4.84 -4.04
C TYR A 115 -12.17 4.41 -2.71
N ILE A 116 -11.39 4.19 -1.66
CA ILE A 116 -11.87 3.65 -0.38
C ILE A 116 -12.03 4.70 0.69
N LEU A 117 -11.12 5.68 0.77
CA LEU A 117 -11.25 6.80 1.69
C LEU A 117 -11.92 8.02 1.05
N GLU A 118 -12.29 7.92 -0.25
CA GLU A 118 -12.98 8.95 -1.02
C GLU A 118 -12.24 10.31 -0.97
N LYS A 119 -10.90 10.23 -1.07
CA LYS A 119 -10.03 11.41 -1.10
C LYS A 119 -9.83 11.88 -2.53
N GLU A 120 -10.26 13.09 -2.84
CA GLU A 120 -9.90 13.73 -4.09
C GLU A 120 -8.40 14.05 -4.09
N ASN A 121 -7.64 13.54 -5.07
CA ASN A 121 -6.21 13.80 -5.24
C ASN A 121 -5.38 13.54 -3.96
N PRO A 122 -5.32 12.30 -3.44
CA PRO A 122 -4.69 11.96 -2.16
C PRO A 122 -3.22 12.38 -2.11
N ARG A 123 -2.81 13.00 -1.01
CA ARG A 123 -1.43 13.43 -0.77
C ARG A 123 -0.59 12.26 -0.32
N VAL A 124 0.41 11.87 -1.13
CA VAL A 124 1.32 10.75 -0.86
C VAL A 124 2.64 11.28 -0.32
N GLY A 125 3.01 10.88 0.89
CA GLY A 125 4.28 11.20 1.53
C GLY A 125 5.16 9.96 1.71
N LEU A 126 6.47 10.11 1.49
CA LEU A 126 7.46 9.05 1.73
C LEU A 126 8.09 9.24 3.10
N LEU A 127 7.94 8.27 3.99
CA LEU A 127 8.48 8.35 5.36
C LEU A 127 10.02 8.34 5.32
N SER A 128 10.61 9.37 5.93
CA SER A 128 12.06 9.59 5.93
C SER A 128 12.51 10.21 7.26
N ILE A 129 13.82 10.39 7.40
CA ILE A 129 14.46 11.02 8.58
C ILE A 129 14.47 12.55 8.54
N GLY A 130 14.00 13.17 7.45
CA GLY A 130 13.93 14.62 7.24
C GLY A 130 13.05 14.92 6.04
N GLU A 131 12.54 16.16 5.96
CA GLU A 131 11.60 16.61 4.91
C GLU A 131 12.29 16.95 3.58
N GLU A 132 13.62 17.23 3.59
CA GLU A 132 14.35 17.62 2.40
C GLU A 132 14.51 16.46 1.40
N ASP A 133 14.51 16.76 0.11
CA ASP A 133 14.56 15.80 -1.02
C ASP A 133 15.73 14.79 -0.93
N GLY A 134 16.87 15.21 -0.36
CA GLY A 134 18.08 14.39 -0.23
C GLY A 134 18.16 13.54 1.03
N LYS A 135 17.15 13.55 1.90
CA LYS A 135 17.15 12.78 3.14
C LYS A 135 16.70 11.33 2.94
N GLY A 136 17.16 10.47 3.85
CA GLY A 136 16.90 9.03 3.80
C GLY A 136 18.09 8.21 3.32
N ASN A 137 17.94 6.90 3.34
CA ASN A 137 18.90 5.97 2.74
C ASN A 137 18.77 5.97 1.21
N GLU A 138 19.68 5.27 0.50
CA GLU A 138 19.70 5.26 -0.96
C GLU A 138 18.36 4.75 -1.56
N ILE A 139 17.74 3.75 -0.94
CA ILE A 139 16.44 3.20 -1.38
C ILE A 139 15.35 4.26 -1.32
N VAL A 140 15.30 5.05 -0.24
CA VAL A 140 14.34 6.15 -0.05
C VAL A 140 14.58 7.26 -1.08
N LYS A 141 15.84 7.64 -1.32
CA LYS A 141 16.19 8.68 -2.33
C LYS A 141 15.80 8.26 -3.75
N GLU A 142 16.05 7.02 -4.13
CA GLU A 142 15.64 6.49 -5.43
C GLU A 142 14.11 6.44 -5.55
N ALA A 143 13.40 5.94 -4.53
CA ALA A 143 11.96 5.90 -4.50
C ALA A 143 11.34 7.31 -4.57
N PHE A 144 11.96 8.30 -3.91
CA PHE A 144 11.58 9.69 -3.98
C PHE A 144 11.58 10.21 -5.44
N GLN A 145 12.64 9.93 -6.20
CA GLN A 145 12.73 10.38 -7.60
C GLN A 145 11.66 9.71 -8.47
N MET A 146 11.38 8.42 -8.24
CA MET A 146 10.34 7.70 -8.97
C MET A 146 8.94 8.27 -8.66
N LEU A 147 8.63 8.51 -7.38
CA LEU A 147 7.35 9.10 -6.95
C LEU A 147 7.19 10.53 -7.47
N LYS A 148 8.26 11.32 -7.49
CA LYS A 148 8.27 12.70 -8.03
C LYS A 148 8.00 12.74 -9.53
N SER A 149 8.36 11.69 -10.26
CA SER A 149 8.16 11.57 -11.71
C SER A 149 6.84 10.89 -12.10
N SER A 150 6.03 10.52 -11.13
CA SER A 150 4.72 9.86 -11.35
C SER A 150 3.56 10.87 -11.42
N HIS A 151 2.38 10.42 -11.81
CA HIS A 151 1.17 11.25 -11.86
C HIS A 151 0.49 11.46 -10.51
N ILE A 152 0.90 10.74 -9.45
CA ILE A 152 0.26 10.86 -8.14
C ILE A 152 0.64 12.18 -7.46
N ASN A 153 -0.20 12.66 -6.56
CA ASN A 153 0.06 13.85 -5.76
C ASN A 153 1.12 13.59 -4.68
N PHE A 154 2.37 13.44 -5.12
CA PHE A 154 3.50 13.22 -4.22
C PHE A 154 3.92 14.51 -3.55
N ILE A 155 3.84 14.58 -2.23
CA ILE A 155 4.16 15.76 -1.42
C ILE A 155 5.60 15.78 -0.88
N GLY A 156 6.41 14.78 -1.24
CA GLY A 156 7.81 14.69 -0.79
C GLY A 156 8.01 13.79 0.42
N ASN A 157 9.16 13.95 1.06
CA ASN A 157 9.47 13.26 2.31
C ASN A 157 8.64 13.81 3.47
N ILE A 158 8.25 12.92 4.40
CA ILE A 158 7.61 13.26 5.66
C ILE A 158 8.38 12.63 6.83
N GLU A 159 8.41 13.28 7.96
CA GLU A 159 9.02 12.72 9.18
C GLU A 159 8.00 11.96 10.04
N GLY A 160 8.51 11.15 10.96
CA GLY A 160 7.67 10.41 11.91
C GLY A 160 6.71 11.30 12.73
N LYS A 161 7.10 12.56 13.00
CA LYS A 161 6.24 13.55 13.68
C LYS A 161 4.98 13.92 12.87
N GLU A 162 5.00 13.74 11.54
CA GLU A 162 3.91 14.09 10.63
C GLU A 162 2.85 12.99 10.49
N VAL A 163 3.17 11.74 10.89
CA VAL A 163 2.29 10.55 10.70
C VAL A 163 0.86 10.79 11.22
N TYR A 164 0.72 11.48 12.35
CA TYR A 164 -0.59 11.75 12.97
C TYR A 164 -1.13 13.16 12.72
N ARG A 165 -0.41 14.03 11.99
CA ARG A 165 -0.86 15.41 11.71
C ARG A 165 -1.92 15.50 10.62
N GLY A 166 -2.00 14.50 9.73
CA GLY A 166 -2.94 14.49 8.63
C GLY A 166 -2.56 15.46 7.50
N ASN A 167 -1.26 15.70 7.31
CA ASN A 167 -0.73 16.44 6.17
C ASN A 167 -0.54 15.53 4.95
N ALA A 168 -0.30 14.23 5.16
CA ALA A 168 -0.35 13.17 4.16
C ALA A 168 -1.62 12.33 4.35
N ASP A 169 -2.21 11.87 3.25
CA ASP A 169 -3.32 10.92 3.22
C ASP A 169 -2.81 9.49 3.06
N VAL A 170 -1.62 9.35 2.45
CA VAL A 170 -0.89 8.10 2.24
C VAL A 170 0.53 8.28 2.75
N ILE A 171 0.98 7.36 3.59
CA ILE A 171 2.33 7.32 4.18
C ILE A 171 3.01 6.05 3.71
N VAL A 172 4.07 6.21 2.94
CA VAL A 172 4.82 5.08 2.34
C VAL A 172 6.07 4.81 3.15
N CYS A 173 6.30 3.55 3.49
CA CYS A 173 7.54 3.08 4.11
C CYS A 173 7.79 1.59 3.81
N ASP A 174 8.94 1.07 4.19
CA ASP A 174 9.16 -0.38 4.24
C ASP A 174 8.39 -1.04 5.40
N GLY A 175 8.20 -2.36 5.31
CA GLY A 175 7.40 -3.09 6.30
C GLY A 175 8.06 -3.18 7.68
N PHE A 176 9.40 -3.06 7.79
CA PHE A 176 10.05 -3.00 9.09
C PHE A 176 9.71 -1.69 9.79
N THR A 177 9.91 -0.57 9.12
CA THR A 177 9.60 0.77 9.64
C THR A 177 8.12 0.90 9.97
N GLY A 178 7.25 0.46 9.07
CA GLY A 178 5.80 0.53 9.27
C GLY A 178 5.31 -0.34 10.42
N ASN A 179 5.81 -1.56 10.56
CA ASN A 179 5.45 -2.44 11.68
C ASN A 179 5.95 -1.88 13.02
N VAL A 180 7.17 -1.33 13.06
CA VAL A 180 7.70 -0.67 14.28
C VAL A 180 6.84 0.54 14.65
N ALA A 181 6.52 1.41 13.68
CA ALA A 181 5.65 2.56 13.90
C ALA A 181 4.27 2.14 14.43
N LEU A 182 3.66 1.10 13.83
CA LEU A 182 2.39 0.55 14.29
C LEU A 182 2.47 0.05 15.74
N LYS A 183 3.47 -0.78 16.08
CA LYS A 183 3.61 -1.37 17.42
C LYS A 183 3.91 -0.33 18.49
N ILE A 184 4.71 0.69 18.19
CA ILE A 184 4.93 1.82 19.10
C ILE A 184 3.61 2.58 19.32
N SER A 185 2.85 2.83 18.26
CA SER A 185 1.57 3.54 18.34
C SER A 185 0.52 2.77 19.15
N GLU A 186 0.40 1.47 18.94
CA GLU A 186 -0.46 0.58 19.72
C GLU A 186 -0.10 0.64 21.22
N SER A 187 1.19 0.45 21.55
CA SER A 187 1.69 0.49 22.93
C SER A 187 1.47 1.85 23.59
N LEU A 188 1.68 2.95 22.85
CA LEU A 188 1.44 4.30 23.35
C LEU A 188 -0.05 4.52 23.64
N ALA A 189 -0.94 4.09 22.74
CA ALA A 189 -2.39 4.20 22.94
C ALA A 189 -2.87 3.39 24.16
N GLU A 190 -2.35 2.18 24.35
CA GLU A 190 -2.62 1.35 25.53
C GLU A 190 -2.14 2.02 26.82
N MET A 191 -0.92 2.57 26.84
CA MET A 191 -0.34 3.26 27.98
C MET A 191 -1.18 4.49 28.37
N ILE A 192 -1.57 5.31 27.38
CA ILE A 192 -2.44 6.48 27.59
C ILE A 192 -3.81 6.03 28.14
N GLY A 193 -4.43 5.03 27.54
CA GLY A 193 -5.70 4.47 27.99
C GLY A 193 -5.66 3.96 29.42
N ALA A 194 -4.61 3.20 29.78
CA ALA A 194 -4.42 2.72 31.16
C ALA A 194 -4.25 3.84 32.17
N ASN A 195 -3.48 4.89 31.84
CA ASN A 195 -3.28 6.03 32.70
C ASN A 195 -4.57 6.85 32.87
N LEU A 196 -5.31 7.13 31.80
CA LEU A 196 -6.61 7.79 31.85
C LEU A 196 -7.59 7.00 32.73
N LYS A 197 -7.67 5.68 32.56
CA LYS A 197 -8.53 4.82 33.40
C LYS A 197 -8.14 4.94 34.87
N ARG A 198 -6.85 4.89 35.21
CA ARG A 198 -6.35 5.05 36.59
C ARG A 198 -6.71 6.43 37.16
N MET A 199 -6.53 7.50 36.38
CA MET A 199 -6.89 8.87 36.79
C MET A 199 -8.39 8.99 37.11
N PHE A 200 -9.26 8.49 36.26
CA PHE A 200 -10.70 8.52 36.47
C PHE A 200 -11.18 7.64 37.63
N GLN A 201 -10.41 6.63 38.04
CA GLN A 201 -10.74 5.75 39.16
C GLN A 201 -10.19 6.25 40.50
N SER A 202 -9.35 7.29 40.54
CA SER A 202 -8.56 7.70 41.70
C SER A 202 -9.42 8.19 42.88
N ASN A 203 -10.51 8.94 42.63
CA ASN A 203 -11.38 9.50 43.67
C ASN A 203 -12.81 9.70 43.14
N TRP A 204 -13.75 10.09 44.02
CA TRP A 204 -15.14 10.26 43.67
C TRP A 204 -15.39 11.42 42.66
N ALA A 205 -14.64 12.52 42.78
CA ALA A 205 -14.76 13.66 41.87
C ALA A 205 -14.30 13.26 40.44
N SER A 206 -13.17 12.50 40.32
CA SER A 206 -12.70 11.96 39.05
C SER A 206 -13.72 11.00 38.42
N LYS A 207 -14.39 10.16 39.23
CA LYS A 207 -15.46 9.26 38.74
C LYS A 207 -16.67 10.06 38.21
N LEU A 208 -17.06 11.14 38.88
CA LEU A 208 -18.12 12.01 38.41
C LEU A 208 -17.70 12.72 37.10
N GLY A 209 -16.47 13.23 37.04
CA GLY A 209 -15.89 13.79 35.80
C GLY A 209 -15.91 12.82 34.66
N TYR A 210 -15.52 11.52 34.88
CA TYR A 210 -15.63 10.47 33.88
C TYR A 210 -17.06 10.29 33.36
N LEU A 211 -18.06 10.29 34.25
CA LEU A 211 -19.46 10.12 33.88
C LEU A 211 -19.92 11.21 32.93
N LEU A 212 -19.53 12.46 33.23
CA LEU A 212 -19.88 13.63 32.41
C LEU A 212 -19.18 13.63 31.05
N LEU A 213 -17.92 13.15 30.99
CA LEU A 213 -17.10 13.07 29.77
C LEU A 213 -17.27 11.78 28.98
N LYS A 214 -18.01 10.82 29.51
CA LYS A 214 -18.13 9.47 28.92
C LYS A 214 -18.51 9.47 27.43
N PRO A 215 -19.49 10.28 26.95
CA PRO A 215 -19.85 10.30 25.53
C PRO A 215 -18.67 10.73 24.63
N GLN A 216 -17.92 11.74 25.05
CA GLN A 216 -16.75 12.25 24.30
C GLN A 216 -15.58 11.26 24.33
N LEU A 217 -15.35 10.62 25.46
CA LEU A 217 -14.33 9.57 25.62
C LEU A 217 -14.66 8.34 24.77
N ASP A 218 -15.93 7.95 24.70
CA ASP A 218 -16.37 6.84 23.85
C ASP A 218 -16.22 7.19 22.36
N GLN A 219 -16.46 8.42 21.94
CA GLN A 219 -16.19 8.90 20.58
C GLN A 219 -14.69 8.91 20.28
N PHE A 220 -13.86 9.41 21.19
CA PHE A 220 -12.42 9.40 21.04
C PHE A 220 -11.89 7.96 20.93
N LYS A 221 -12.34 7.06 21.82
CA LYS A 221 -11.97 5.66 21.79
C LYS A 221 -12.30 5.01 20.45
N LYS A 222 -13.47 5.26 19.87
CA LYS A 222 -13.83 4.76 18.55
C LYS A 222 -12.88 5.26 17.45
N LYS A 223 -12.41 6.52 17.52
CA LYS A 223 -11.46 7.07 16.53
C LYS A 223 -10.10 6.39 16.56
N VAL A 224 -9.64 6.00 17.75
CA VAL A 224 -8.29 5.38 17.91
C VAL A 224 -8.32 3.85 17.95
N ASP A 225 -9.49 3.24 17.92
CA ASP A 225 -9.67 1.80 17.98
C ASP A 225 -9.48 1.18 16.59
N TYR A 226 -8.39 0.47 16.38
CA TYR A 226 -8.10 -0.24 15.14
C TYR A 226 -9.15 -1.30 14.78
N SER A 227 -9.95 -1.80 15.74
CA SER A 227 -11.04 -2.74 15.46
C SER A 227 -12.18 -2.13 14.65
N GLU A 228 -12.26 -0.80 14.60
CA GLU A 228 -13.25 -0.06 13.79
C GLU A 228 -12.85 -0.01 12.31
N THR A 229 -11.58 -0.16 11.97
CA THR A 229 -11.08 -0.01 10.60
C THR A 229 -11.33 -1.23 9.69
N GLY A 230 -11.72 -2.36 10.26
CA GLY A 230 -12.07 -3.56 9.48
C GLY A 230 -10.88 -4.41 9.03
N GLY A 231 -9.81 -4.47 9.84
CA GLY A 231 -8.60 -5.23 9.53
C GLY A 231 -7.67 -4.52 8.55
N ALA A 232 -6.60 -5.20 8.16
CA ALA A 232 -5.55 -4.70 7.28
C ALA A 232 -5.67 -5.35 5.88
N PRO A 233 -6.05 -4.60 4.84
CA PRO A 233 -6.02 -5.09 3.46
C PRO A 233 -4.59 -5.45 3.02
N LEU A 234 -4.45 -6.56 2.30
CA LEU A 234 -3.25 -6.93 1.58
C LEU A 234 -3.40 -6.48 0.14
N LEU A 235 -2.79 -5.35 -0.21
CA LEU A 235 -2.85 -4.79 -1.56
C LEU A 235 -1.79 -5.41 -2.46
N GLY A 236 -2.03 -5.42 -3.76
CA GLY A 236 -1.07 -5.87 -4.76
C GLY A 236 -1.11 -7.36 -5.10
N VAL A 237 -2.12 -8.11 -4.65
CA VAL A 237 -2.42 -9.50 -5.08
C VAL A 237 -3.66 -9.55 -5.96
N ASN A 238 -3.82 -10.61 -6.78
CA ASN A 238 -4.99 -10.82 -7.63
C ASN A 238 -6.21 -11.31 -6.81
N GLY A 239 -6.75 -10.44 -5.95
CA GLY A 239 -7.93 -10.68 -5.15
C GLY A 239 -7.95 -9.85 -3.88
N VAL A 240 -9.12 -9.76 -3.26
CA VAL A 240 -9.31 -9.01 -2.02
C VAL A 240 -8.98 -9.90 -0.82
N VAL A 241 -7.96 -9.52 -0.05
CA VAL A 241 -7.51 -10.24 1.16
C VAL A 241 -7.48 -9.27 2.32
N ILE A 242 -8.15 -9.61 3.42
CA ILE A 242 -8.14 -8.84 4.68
C ILE A 242 -7.48 -9.67 5.78
N ILE A 243 -6.52 -9.08 6.45
CA ILE A 243 -5.83 -9.64 7.60
C ILE A 243 -6.39 -8.99 8.86
N ALA A 244 -7.07 -9.76 9.69
CA ALA A 244 -7.55 -9.35 11.00
C ALA A 244 -6.60 -9.85 12.09
N HIS A 245 -6.60 -9.20 13.26
CA HIS A 245 -5.78 -9.62 14.38
C HIS A 245 -6.30 -10.91 15.02
N GLY A 246 -5.41 -11.79 15.51
CA GLY A 246 -5.81 -13.06 16.13
C GLY A 246 -6.72 -12.92 17.37
N SER A 247 -6.67 -11.77 18.06
CA SER A 247 -7.57 -11.42 19.17
C SER A 247 -8.79 -10.59 18.77
N SER A 248 -9.13 -10.54 17.47
CA SER A 248 -10.24 -9.74 16.95
C SER A 248 -11.56 -10.10 17.61
N SER A 249 -12.27 -9.09 18.09
CA SER A 249 -13.64 -9.23 18.61
C SER A 249 -14.63 -9.57 17.48
N PRO A 250 -15.83 -10.07 17.79
CA PRO A 250 -16.88 -10.27 16.79
C PRO A 250 -17.18 -9.00 15.97
N LYS A 251 -17.08 -7.82 16.60
CA LYS A 251 -17.24 -6.54 15.93
C LYS A 251 -16.12 -6.29 14.92
N ALA A 252 -14.88 -6.57 15.28
CA ALA A 252 -13.73 -6.42 14.36
C ALA A 252 -13.86 -7.35 13.16
N ILE A 253 -14.27 -8.62 13.35
CA ILE A 253 -14.52 -9.55 12.26
C ILE A 253 -15.66 -9.08 11.35
N LYS A 254 -16.77 -8.59 11.92
CA LYS A 254 -17.85 -7.99 11.14
C LYS A 254 -17.34 -6.83 10.27
N ASN A 255 -16.55 -5.93 10.86
CA ASN A 255 -15.99 -4.80 10.13
C ASN A 255 -15.02 -5.26 9.04
N ALA A 256 -14.22 -6.32 9.29
CA ALA A 256 -13.33 -6.91 8.28
C ALA A 256 -14.11 -7.49 7.09
N ILE A 257 -15.22 -8.16 7.34
CA ILE A 257 -16.10 -8.69 6.28
C ILE A 257 -16.73 -7.53 5.48
N ASN A 258 -17.21 -6.48 6.16
CA ASN A 258 -17.77 -5.31 5.48
C ASN A 258 -16.70 -4.61 4.61
N ARG A 259 -15.47 -4.46 5.13
CA ARG A 259 -14.36 -3.89 4.36
C ARG A 259 -14.01 -4.76 3.15
N ALA A 260 -14.02 -6.08 3.30
CA ALA A 260 -13.79 -7.01 2.19
C ALA A 260 -14.86 -6.87 1.09
N SER A 261 -16.14 -6.74 1.46
CA SER A 261 -17.24 -6.48 0.52
C SER A 261 -17.04 -5.16 -0.22
N GLU A 262 -16.77 -4.08 0.51
CA GLU A 262 -16.52 -2.75 -0.07
C GLU A 262 -15.36 -2.76 -1.08
N LEU A 263 -14.22 -3.38 -0.72
CA LEU A 263 -13.07 -3.49 -1.63
C LEU A 263 -13.38 -4.29 -2.90
N SER A 264 -14.18 -5.35 -2.75
CA SER A 264 -14.62 -6.16 -3.89
C SER A 264 -15.61 -5.41 -4.78
N GLU A 265 -16.60 -4.74 -4.20
CA GLU A 265 -17.60 -3.96 -4.93
C GLU A 265 -16.99 -2.77 -5.68
N LYS A 266 -16.04 -2.08 -5.04
CA LYS A 266 -15.29 -0.96 -5.63
C LYS A 266 -14.14 -1.43 -6.56
N LYS A 267 -13.99 -2.73 -6.82
CA LYS A 267 -13.00 -3.32 -7.75
C LYS A 267 -11.58 -2.80 -7.55
N ILE A 268 -11.16 -2.67 -6.29
CA ILE A 268 -9.87 -2.04 -5.95
C ILE A 268 -8.67 -2.70 -6.65
N THR A 269 -8.74 -4.00 -6.88
CA THR A 269 -7.67 -4.78 -7.53
C THR A 269 -7.47 -4.36 -8.99
N GLU A 270 -8.56 -4.08 -9.71
CA GLU A 270 -8.55 -3.59 -11.09
C GLU A 270 -7.96 -2.19 -11.18
N HIS A 271 -8.40 -1.26 -10.34
CA HIS A 271 -7.88 0.10 -10.30
C HIS A 271 -6.38 0.15 -9.96
N ILE A 272 -5.93 -0.64 -8.97
CA ILE A 272 -4.50 -0.74 -8.67
C ILE A 272 -3.70 -1.23 -9.89
N ARG A 273 -4.22 -2.21 -10.63
CA ARG A 273 -3.54 -2.74 -11.82
C ARG A 273 -3.39 -1.67 -12.90
N GLU A 274 -4.46 -0.95 -13.19
CA GLU A 274 -4.51 0.11 -14.21
C GLU A 274 -3.53 1.24 -13.87
N ASP A 275 -3.55 1.72 -12.63
CA ASP A 275 -2.68 2.80 -12.16
C ASP A 275 -1.20 2.39 -12.10
N ILE A 276 -0.89 1.17 -11.71
CA ILE A 276 0.48 0.65 -11.72
C ILE A 276 1.00 0.59 -13.16
N GLU A 277 0.22 0.08 -14.12
CA GLU A 277 0.62 0.01 -15.53
C GLU A 277 0.86 1.41 -16.12
N SER A 278 -0.02 2.38 -15.84
CA SER A 278 0.11 3.76 -16.28
C SER A 278 1.38 4.42 -15.72
N ASN A 279 1.56 4.41 -14.41
CA ASN A 279 2.69 5.07 -13.76
C ASN A 279 4.05 4.42 -14.08
N LEU A 280 4.11 3.12 -14.36
CA LEU A 280 5.36 2.49 -14.81
C LEU A 280 5.80 2.99 -16.19
N MET A 281 4.85 3.21 -17.11
CA MET A 281 5.14 3.77 -18.44
C MET A 281 5.74 5.18 -18.33
N ASP A 282 5.26 6.00 -17.41
CA ASP A 282 5.74 7.37 -17.21
C ASP A 282 7.16 7.40 -16.64
N VAL A 283 7.46 6.55 -15.66
CA VAL A 283 8.81 6.44 -15.09
C VAL A 283 9.81 5.96 -16.14
N GLU A 284 9.43 5.03 -17.02
CA GLU A 284 10.27 4.57 -18.11
C GLU A 284 10.50 5.69 -19.16
N ALA A 285 9.46 6.43 -19.51
CA ALA A 285 9.55 7.57 -20.42
C ALA A 285 10.46 8.68 -19.85
N ALA A 286 10.32 8.99 -18.56
CA ALA A 286 11.18 9.96 -17.87
C ALA A 286 12.65 9.53 -17.86
N LYS A 287 12.94 8.24 -17.58
CA LYS A 287 14.31 7.70 -17.67
C LYS A 287 14.88 7.78 -19.08
N GLY A 288 14.08 7.48 -20.10
CA GLY A 288 14.47 7.61 -21.51
C GLY A 288 14.83 9.06 -21.88
N THR A 289 14.05 10.03 -21.43
CA THR A 289 14.30 11.45 -21.66
C THR A 289 15.59 11.91 -20.98
N ILE A 290 15.81 11.56 -19.73
CA ILE A 290 17.06 11.88 -19.00
C ILE A 290 18.27 11.25 -19.70
N TRP A 291 18.16 9.98 -20.14
CA TRP A 291 19.23 9.30 -20.86
C TRP A 291 19.56 9.98 -22.19
N ASN A 292 18.55 10.43 -22.93
CA ASN A 292 18.75 11.18 -24.17
C ASN A 292 19.40 12.55 -23.92
N GLN A 293 19.02 13.26 -22.86
CA GLN A 293 19.68 14.51 -22.44
C GLN A 293 21.15 14.31 -22.06
N ILE A 294 21.45 13.24 -21.29
CA ILE A 294 22.84 12.90 -20.93
C ILE A 294 23.64 12.56 -22.19
N LYS A 295 23.07 11.80 -23.12
CA LYS A 295 23.72 11.51 -24.42
C LYS A 295 24.01 12.77 -25.22
N SER A 296 23.05 13.68 -25.33
CA SER A 296 23.26 14.95 -26.07
C SER A 296 24.35 15.85 -25.44
N ILE A 297 24.40 15.85 -24.08
CA ILE A 297 25.44 16.59 -23.35
C ILE A 297 26.82 15.90 -23.46
N ALA A 298 26.87 14.58 -23.37
CA ALA A 298 28.12 13.81 -23.34
C ALA A 298 28.73 13.59 -24.72
N PHE A 299 27.93 13.51 -25.77
CA PHE A 299 28.38 13.13 -27.12
C PHE A 299 28.12 14.19 -28.18
N GLY A 300 27.48 15.33 -27.84
CA GLY A 300 27.07 16.36 -28.79
C GLY A 300 25.99 15.85 -29.75
N ASP A 301 25.09 16.70 -30.19
CA ASP A 301 24.17 16.32 -31.26
C ASP A 301 25.02 16.08 -32.52
N GLU A 302 25.04 14.85 -33.04
CA GLU A 302 25.50 14.63 -34.41
C GLU A 302 24.67 15.56 -35.31
N PRO A 303 25.30 16.42 -36.11
CA PRO A 303 24.55 17.27 -37.02
C PRO A 303 23.80 16.35 -37.98
N THR A 304 22.48 16.40 -37.95
CA THR A 304 21.61 15.75 -38.94
C THR A 304 22.11 16.24 -40.29
N GLN A 305 22.78 15.37 -41.04
CA GLN A 305 23.11 15.59 -42.43
C GLN A 305 21.77 15.79 -43.17
N ASN A 306 21.51 17.05 -43.45
CA ASN A 306 20.45 17.44 -44.37
C ASN A 306 20.85 16.87 -45.73
N PRO A 307 20.10 16.02 -46.39
CA PRO A 307 20.41 15.62 -47.76
C PRO A 307 20.19 16.84 -48.64
N GLU A 308 21.27 17.59 -48.88
CA GLU A 308 21.30 18.61 -49.91
C GLU A 308 20.87 18.01 -51.23
N LYS A 309 19.84 18.59 -51.78
CA LYS A 309 19.31 18.32 -53.10
C LYS A 309 20.47 18.37 -54.09
N GLU A 310 20.88 17.22 -54.62
CA GLU A 310 21.71 17.19 -55.84
C GLU A 310 20.96 17.96 -56.94
N LYS A 311 21.57 19.11 -57.31
CA LYS A 311 21.16 19.79 -58.54
C LYS A 311 21.60 18.94 -59.74
N PRO A 312 20.72 18.66 -60.70
CA PRO A 312 21.12 17.92 -61.89
C PRO A 312 22.18 18.69 -62.67
N LEU A 313 23.27 18.01 -63.02
CA LEU A 313 24.31 18.47 -63.93
C LEU A 313 23.73 18.87 -65.29
N PRO A 314 24.18 19.96 -65.90
CA PRO A 314 23.78 20.34 -67.26
C PRO A 314 24.34 19.34 -68.29
N PRO A 315 23.61 19.06 -69.40
CA PRO A 315 23.99 18.06 -70.40
C PRO A 315 25.32 18.45 -71.10
N GLU A 316 26.22 17.46 -71.20
CA GLU A 316 27.43 17.55 -72.06
C GLU A 316 27.05 17.81 -73.50
N LYS A 317 27.72 18.80 -74.08
CA LYS A 317 27.69 19.04 -75.51
C LYS A 317 28.59 18.00 -76.21
N SER A 318 28.01 17.23 -77.11
CA SER A 318 28.70 16.38 -78.03
C SER A 318 29.57 17.21 -79.01
N PRO A 319 30.80 16.73 -79.30
CA PRO A 319 31.58 17.28 -80.35
C PRO A 319 31.21 16.53 -81.66
N ASP A 320 30.59 17.21 -82.61
CA ASP A 320 30.84 17.05 -84.05
C ASP A 320 29.98 17.99 -84.87
N GLU A 321 30.66 18.61 -85.73
CA GLU A 321 30.44 19.03 -87.12
C GLU A 321 30.89 20.44 -87.43
N SER A 322 32.07 20.35 -88.20
CA SER A 322 32.60 21.26 -89.20
C SER A 322 33.06 22.66 -88.80
#